data_dab9328d78f57b81c08a08d035dc1869
#
_entry.id   dab9328d78f57b81c08a08d035dc1869
#
_cell.length_a   1.000
_cell.length_b   1.000
_cell.length_c   1.000
_cell.angle_alpha   90.00
_cell.angle_beta   90.00
_cell.angle_gamma   90.00
#
_symmetry.space_group_name_H-M   'P 1'
#
loop_
_entity.id
_entity.type
_entity.pdbx_description
1 polymer ?
#
loop_
_entity_poly.entity_id
_entity_poly.type
_entity_poly.pdbx_seq_one_letter_code
_entity_poly.pdbx_strand_id
1 'polypeptide(L)'
;KVYNALIVKYGEIGIKGKNRYIFENKLIKNIKNMLKPLGKFDVYKEYGRVYVELGDYDYEEVMEEVKKVFGIVGVCPVIKLDRKSDDIEEAYQLLQETALKVLEEKIEQGCKNFKVESRRGDKSFRMTSQEMSIDIGGYLLSKTEGKIPVELRNPETKIKCELREHNVVAYSDTVPGYGGLPIGTNGKAMSLLSGGIDSPVASWMVAKRGVEVECIHFHTYPFTSEKSMEKVRDLARILAKYCGKVRLHKVNLLEIQKAVGANCKEEAMTIISRRFMMRIAEEVGKLRRCDALVTGESIGQVASQ
;
A
#
# COMPACT_ATOMS: atom_id res chain seq x y z
N LYS A 1 24.75 -0.50 -1.17
CA LYS A 1 23.35 -0.89 -0.93
C LYS A 1 23.23 -1.33 0.52
N VAL A 2 22.63 -0.51 1.36
CA VAL A 2 22.56 -0.75 2.82
C VAL A 2 21.47 -1.78 3.14
N TYR A 3 20.25 -1.57 2.66
CA TYR A 3 19.08 -2.41 2.96
C TYR A 3 18.95 -3.58 1.98
N ASN A 4 18.54 -4.76 2.49
CA ASN A 4 18.35 -5.98 1.70
C ASN A 4 16.91 -6.51 1.69
N ALA A 5 16.03 -5.96 2.54
CA ALA A 5 14.62 -6.32 2.59
C ALA A 5 13.73 -5.14 2.98
N LEU A 6 12.43 -5.30 2.82
CA LEU A 6 11.40 -4.42 3.38
C LEU A 6 10.58 -5.20 4.40
N ILE A 7 10.27 -4.57 5.54
CA ILE A 7 9.19 -5.00 6.42
C ILE A 7 7.91 -4.27 6.02
N VAL A 8 6.85 -5.01 5.79
CA VAL A 8 5.51 -4.48 5.53
C VAL A 8 4.67 -4.57 6.78
N LYS A 9 4.18 -3.43 7.25
CA LYS A 9 3.27 -3.32 8.40
C LYS A 9 1.84 -3.17 7.90
N TYR A 10 0.92 -3.92 8.49
CA TYR A 10 -0.51 -3.84 8.19
C TYR A 10 -1.30 -3.58 9.48
N GLY A 11 -2.40 -2.82 9.38
CA GLY A 11 -3.19 -2.38 10.52
C GLY A 11 -4.45 -3.22 10.70
N GLU A 12 -5.51 -2.94 9.98
CA GLU A 12 -6.85 -3.56 10.15
C GLU A 12 -6.85 -5.09 10.00
N ILE A 13 -5.92 -5.65 9.24
CA ILE A 13 -5.75 -7.10 9.10
C ILE A 13 -5.45 -7.76 10.46
N GLY A 14 -4.73 -7.07 11.33
CA GLY A 14 -4.34 -7.57 12.65
C GLY A 14 -5.51 -7.90 13.57
N ILE A 15 -6.67 -7.25 13.38
CA ILE A 15 -7.87 -7.43 14.20
C ILE A 15 -8.87 -8.46 13.63
N LYS A 16 -8.56 -9.09 12.49
CA LYS A 16 -9.47 -10.04 11.80
C LYS A 16 -9.59 -11.43 12.45
N GLY A 17 -8.97 -11.64 13.60
CA GLY A 17 -9.08 -12.88 14.38
C GLY A 17 -8.74 -14.14 13.61
N LYS A 18 -9.62 -15.14 13.61
CA LYS A 18 -9.41 -16.42 12.91
C LYS A 18 -9.26 -16.31 11.40
N ASN A 19 -9.78 -15.25 10.78
CA ASN A 19 -9.71 -15.01 9.32
C ASN A 19 -8.46 -14.23 8.90
N ARG A 20 -7.60 -13.86 9.82
CA ARG A 20 -6.40 -13.06 9.57
C ARG A 20 -5.54 -13.63 8.44
N TYR A 21 -5.36 -14.94 8.39
CA TYR A 21 -4.54 -15.60 7.37
C TYR A 21 -5.04 -15.37 5.94
N ILE A 22 -6.36 -15.25 5.72
CA ILE A 22 -6.97 -15.00 4.41
C ILE A 22 -6.54 -13.60 3.92
N PHE A 23 -6.62 -12.61 4.80
CA PHE A 23 -6.22 -11.23 4.49
C PHE A 23 -4.71 -11.12 4.26
N GLU A 24 -3.90 -11.79 5.08
CA GLU A 24 -2.44 -11.81 4.94
C GLU A 24 -2.01 -12.46 3.61
N ASN A 25 -2.59 -13.60 3.26
CA ASN A 25 -2.30 -14.27 1.99
C ASN A 25 -2.71 -13.42 0.78
N LYS A 26 -3.84 -12.72 0.88
CA LYS A 26 -4.29 -11.80 -0.17
C LYS A 26 -3.36 -10.61 -0.29
N LEU A 27 -2.91 -10.05 0.83
CA LEU A 27 -1.94 -8.96 0.86
C LEU A 27 -0.63 -9.37 0.18
N ILE A 28 -0.07 -10.53 0.52
CA ILE A 28 1.15 -11.06 -0.10
C ILE A 28 0.98 -11.22 -1.61
N LYS A 29 -0.16 -11.78 -2.04
CA LYS A 29 -0.48 -11.93 -3.46
C LYS A 29 -0.56 -10.58 -4.17
N ASN A 30 -1.21 -9.59 -3.55
CA ASN A 30 -1.34 -8.25 -4.12
C ASN A 30 0.00 -7.54 -4.21
N ILE A 31 0.88 -7.68 -3.21
CA ILE A 31 2.26 -7.15 -3.25
C ILE A 31 3.04 -7.76 -4.43
N LYS A 32 3.02 -9.10 -4.56
CA LYS A 32 3.68 -9.80 -5.68
C LYS A 32 3.17 -9.31 -7.04
N ASN A 33 1.87 -9.12 -7.17
CA ASN A 33 1.26 -8.62 -8.41
C ASN A 33 1.67 -7.17 -8.70
N MET A 34 1.72 -6.32 -7.67
CA MET A 34 2.14 -4.91 -7.80
C MET A 34 3.59 -4.79 -8.26
N LEU A 35 4.45 -5.64 -7.74
CA LEU A 35 5.88 -5.66 -8.05
C LEU A 35 6.23 -6.36 -9.37
N LYS A 36 5.30 -7.09 -9.96
CA LYS A 36 5.53 -7.85 -11.20
C LYS A 36 6.14 -7.05 -12.36
N PRO A 37 5.75 -5.77 -12.60
CA PRO A 37 6.39 -4.96 -13.64
C PRO A 37 7.87 -4.67 -13.39
N LEU A 38 8.31 -4.61 -12.13
CA LEU A 38 9.72 -4.41 -11.76
C LEU A 38 10.51 -5.71 -11.85
N GLY A 39 9.89 -6.84 -11.52
CA GLY A 39 10.54 -8.15 -11.53
C GLY A 39 9.86 -9.18 -10.63
N LYS A 40 10.59 -10.25 -10.35
CA LYS A 40 10.15 -11.30 -9.45
C LYS A 40 10.74 -11.08 -8.06
N PHE A 41 9.87 -10.88 -7.09
CA PHE A 41 10.25 -10.68 -5.70
C PHE A 41 9.80 -11.85 -4.83
N ASP A 42 10.61 -12.20 -3.85
CA ASP A 42 10.20 -13.11 -2.79
C ASP A 42 9.48 -12.30 -1.70
N VAL A 43 8.21 -12.66 -1.47
CA VAL A 43 7.33 -12.01 -0.49
C VAL A 43 6.75 -13.10 0.39
N TYR A 44 7.00 -13.02 1.69
CA TYR A 44 6.63 -14.06 2.64
C TYR A 44 6.30 -13.49 4.02
N LYS A 45 5.71 -14.34 4.85
CA LYS A 45 5.40 -14.03 6.25
C LYS A 45 6.41 -14.72 7.18
N GLU A 46 6.97 -13.94 8.10
CA GLU A 46 7.87 -14.42 9.14
C GLU A 46 7.66 -13.59 10.41
N TYR A 47 7.61 -14.24 11.57
CA TYR A 47 7.41 -13.58 12.88
C TYR A 47 6.23 -12.60 12.92
N GLY A 48 5.12 -12.93 12.26
CA GLY A 48 3.93 -12.09 12.23
C GLY A 48 4.02 -10.83 11.36
N ARG A 49 5.05 -10.71 10.54
CA ARG A 49 5.27 -9.62 9.58
C ARG A 49 5.42 -10.15 8.17
N VAL A 50 5.14 -9.30 7.21
CA VAL A 50 5.40 -9.59 5.80
C VAL A 50 6.72 -8.96 5.38
N TYR A 51 7.54 -9.72 4.68
CA TYR A 51 8.84 -9.32 4.16
C TYR A 51 8.82 -9.32 2.64
N VAL A 52 9.56 -8.38 2.05
CA VAL A 52 9.90 -8.34 0.63
C VAL A 52 11.41 -8.35 0.51
N GLU A 53 11.98 -9.39 -0.09
CA GLU A 53 13.42 -9.44 -0.37
C GLU A 53 13.75 -8.54 -1.55
N LEU A 54 14.75 -7.68 -1.39
CA LEU A 54 15.10 -6.67 -2.40
C LEU A 54 16.01 -7.22 -3.51
N GLY A 55 16.79 -8.29 -3.23
CA GLY A 55 17.78 -8.76 -4.20
C GLY A 55 18.69 -7.63 -4.65
N ASP A 56 18.79 -7.41 -5.96
CA ASP A 56 19.62 -6.34 -6.56
C ASP A 56 18.84 -5.02 -6.80
N TYR A 57 17.54 -5.00 -6.49
CA TYR A 57 16.70 -3.81 -6.70
C TYR A 57 16.96 -2.72 -5.67
N ASP A 58 16.73 -1.48 -6.06
CA ASP A 58 16.77 -0.32 -5.17
C ASP A 58 15.57 -0.35 -4.22
N TYR A 59 15.84 -0.13 -2.92
CA TYR A 59 14.77 -0.18 -1.93
C TYR A 59 13.74 0.95 -2.10
N GLU A 60 14.15 2.11 -2.56
CA GLU A 60 13.26 3.26 -2.75
C GLU A 60 12.25 2.98 -3.86
N GLU A 61 12.67 2.44 -4.98
CA GLU A 61 11.81 2.07 -6.09
C GLU A 61 10.78 1.00 -5.68
N VAL A 62 11.25 -0.07 -5.03
CA VAL A 62 10.37 -1.15 -4.57
C VAL A 62 9.39 -0.65 -3.51
N MET A 63 9.86 0.17 -2.57
CA MET A 63 9.04 0.73 -1.50
C MET A 63 7.93 1.64 -2.04
N GLU A 64 8.21 2.48 -3.06
CA GLU A 64 7.21 3.33 -3.72
C GLU A 64 6.06 2.52 -4.32
N GLU A 65 6.32 1.34 -4.85
CA GLU A 65 5.26 0.47 -5.37
C GLU A 65 4.53 -0.28 -4.24
N VAL A 66 5.27 -0.81 -3.26
CA VAL A 66 4.68 -1.56 -2.14
C VAL A 66 3.72 -0.71 -1.31
N LYS A 67 4.06 0.55 -1.02
CA LYS A 67 3.21 1.42 -0.19
C LYS A 67 1.84 1.74 -0.80
N LYS A 68 1.67 1.57 -2.13
CA LYS A 68 0.39 1.76 -2.83
C LYS A 68 -0.58 0.60 -2.63
N VAL A 69 -0.12 -0.55 -2.16
CA VAL A 69 -0.97 -1.72 -1.93
C VAL A 69 -1.86 -1.49 -0.71
N PHE A 70 -3.17 -1.54 -0.91
CA PHE A 70 -4.12 -1.38 0.19
C PHE A 70 -4.00 -2.51 1.21
N GLY A 71 -4.13 -2.13 2.48
CA GLY A 71 -3.88 -2.97 3.65
C GLY A 71 -2.58 -2.63 4.36
N ILE A 72 -1.68 -1.92 3.70
CA ILE A 72 -0.37 -1.54 4.23
C ILE A 72 -0.45 -0.19 4.93
N VAL A 73 -0.08 -0.16 6.21
CA VAL A 73 0.01 1.09 7.01
C VAL A 73 1.41 1.66 7.05
N GLY A 74 2.43 0.85 6.78
CA GLY A 74 3.81 1.30 6.76
C GLY A 74 4.74 0.30 6.11
N VAL A 75 5.82 0.82 5.55
CA VAL A 75 6.92 0.04 4.94
C VAL A 75 8.23 0.52 5.54
N CYS A 76 9.06 -0.41 5.98
CA CYS A 76 10.37 -0.13 6.56
C CYS A 76 11.46 -0.80 5.74
N PRO A 77 12.44 -0.06 5.20
CA PRO A 77 13.65 -0.67 4.68
C PRO A 77 14.49 -1.22 5.86
N VAL A 78 14.96 -2.45 5.72
CA VAL A 78 15.65 -3.16 6.80
C VAL A 78 16.90 -3.86 6.30
N ILE A 79 17.86 -4.07 7.23
CA ILE A 79 18.92 -5.04 7.07
C ILE A 79 18.53 -6.27 7.88
N LYS A 80 18.28 -7.38 7.20
CA LYS A 80 17.99 -8.68 7.79
C LYS A 80 19.12 -9.65 7.44
N LEU A 81 19.80 -10.19 8.45
CA LEU A 81 20.92 -11.11 8.26
C LEU A 81 20.69 -12.38 9.07
N ASP A 82 20.88 -13.52 8.44
CA ASP A 82 20.80 -14.81 9.11
C ASP A 82 22.02 -14.99 10.05
N ARG A 83 21.80 -15.68 11.16
CA ARG A 83 22.90 -16.08 12.05
C ARG A 83 23.85 -17.00 11.32
N LYS A 84 25.14 -16.83 11.55
CA LYS A 84 26.19 -17.69 10.98
C LYS A 84 26.35 -18.99 11.76
N SER A 85 25.97 -18.98 13.05
CA SER A 85 26.07 -20.11 13.97
C SER A 85 24.99 -20.02 15.06
N ASP A 86 24.90 -21.03 15.91
CA ASP A 86 24.02 -21.04 17.06
C ASP A 86 24.54 -20.20 18.25
N ASP A 87 25.75 -19.61 18.13
CA ASP A 87 26.30 -18.72 19.15
C ASP A 87 25.53 -17.39 19.18
N ILE A 88 24.81 -17.18 20.28
CA ILE A 88 23.98 -16.01 20.49
C ILE A 88 24.83 -14.73 20.67
N GLU A 89 26.03 -14.83 21.23
CA GLU A 89 26.92 -13.68 21.39
C GLU A 89 27.48 -13.23 20.03
N GLU A 90 27.79 -14.16 19.15
CA GLU A 90 28.16 -13.84 17.75
C GLU A 90 27.00 -13.15 17.02
N ALA A 91 25.77 -13.67 17.20
CA ALA A 91 24.57 -13.04 16.65
C ALA A 91 24.34 -11.62 17.20
N TYR A 92 24.63 -11.40 18.47
CA TYR A 92 24.50 -10.08 19.08
C TYR A 92 25.55 -9.08 18.52
N GLN A 93 26.78 -9.53 18.35
CA GLN A 93 27.81 -8.71 17.67
C GLN A 93 27.39 -8.34 16.25
N LEU A 94 26.85 -9.31 15.50
CA LEU A 94 26.31 -9.08 14.16
C LEU A 94 25.18 -8.03 14.19
N LEU A 95 24.32 -8.05 15.21
CA LEU A 95 23.26 -7.04 15.40
C LEU A 95 23.84 -5.65 15.64
N GLN A 96 24.88 -5.53 16.47
CA GLN A 96 25.54 -4.25 16.73
C GLN A 96 26.16 -3.66 15.45
N GLU A 97 26.87 -4.48 14.68
CA GLU A 97 27.44 -4.08 13.38
C GLU A 97 26.34 -3.68 12.36
N THR A 98 25.24 -4.41 12.38
CA THR A 98 24.08 -4.11 11.51
C THR A 98 23.41 -2.80 11.89
N ALA A 99 23.25 -2.55 13.19
CA ALA A 99 22.74 -1.29 13.69
C ALA A 99 23.63 -0.09 13.32
N LEU A 100 24.96 -0.27 13.36
CA LEU A 100 25.92 0.74 12.94
C LEU A 100 25.72 1.13 11.47
N LYS A 101 25.56 0.16 10.57
CA LYS A 101 25.28 0.45 9.14
C LYS A 101 24.00 1.28 8.93
N VAL A 102 22.96 0.99 9.70
CA VAL A 102 21.71 1.77 9.65
C VAL A 102 21.94 3.19 10.16
N LEU A 103 22.71 3.36 11.25
CA LEU A 103 23.01 4.68 11.78
C LEU A 103 23.90 5.50 10.83
N GLU A 104 24.90 4.90 10.23
CA GLU A 104 25.78 5.55 9.24
C GLU A 104 24.98 6.09 8.05
N GLU A 105 24.05 5.28 7.52
CA GLU A 105 23.12 5.73 6.48
C GLU A 105 22.29 6.93 6.91
N LYS A 106 21.83 6.95 8.18
CA LYS A 106 21.07 8.07 8.73
C LYS A 106 21.91 9.32 8.93
N ILE A 107 23.17 9.17 9.31
CA ILE A 107 24.12 10.28 9.42
C ILE A 107 24.36 10.91 8.03
N GLU A 108 24.55 10.10 6.99
CA GLU A 108 24.68 10.57 5.61
C GLU A 108 23.44 11.34 5.14
N GLN A 109 22.25 10.95 5.61
CA GLN A 109 20.99 11.64 5.36
C GLN A 109 20.80 12.90 6.22
N GLY A 110 21.76 13.25 7.08
CA GLY A 110 21.76 14.47 7.87
C GLY A 110 21.12 14.36 9.27
N CYS A 111 20.90 13.14 9.78
CA CYS A 111 20.39 12.92 11.13
C CYS A 111 21.36 13.49 12.19
N LYS A 112 20.81 14.21 13.19
CA LYS A 112 21.61 14.92 14.21
C LYS A 112 21.63 14.22 15.57
N ASN A 113 20.70 13.33 15.84
CA ASN A 113 20.63 12.55 17.07
C ASN A 113 19.83 11.26 16.86
N PHE A 114 20.02 10.31 17.77
CA PHE A 114 19.35 9.01 17.64
C PHE A 114 18.98 8.41 19.00
N LYS A 115 18.12 7.41 18.97
CA LYS A 115 17.79 6.52 20.08
C LYS A 115 17.83 5.09 19.59
N VAL A 116 18.22 4.16 20.43
CA VAL A 116 18.12 2.71 20.16
C VAL A 116 16.89 2.14 20.84
N GLU A 117 16.12 1.37 20.13
CA GLU A 117 15.01 0.56 20.63
C GLU A 117 15.24 -0.91 20.26
N SER A 118 15.50 -1.75 21.24
CA SER A 118 15.82 -3.16 21.00
C SER A 118 14.67 -4.09 21.37
N ARG A 119 14.62 -5.22 20.70
CA ARG A 119 13.69 -6.32 20.99
C ARG A 119 14.46 -7.64 21.10
N ARG A 120 14.38 -8.26 22.27
CA ARG A 120 14.90 -9.60 22.52
C ARG A 120 13.87 -10.64 22.06
N GLY A 121 13.97 -11.10 20.82
CA GLY A 121 13.13 -12.18 20.28
C GLY A 121 13.57 -13.55 20.75
N ASP A 122 14.88 -13.75 20.86
CA ASP A 122 15.46 -14.95 21.48
C ASP A 122 15.62 -14.73 22.99
N LYS A 123 14.77 -15.42 23.76
CA LYS A 123 14.70 -15.28 25.23
C LYS A 123 15.90 -15.92 25.96
N SER A 124 16.71 -16.71 25.28
CA SER A 124 17.93 -17.31 25.86
C SER A 124 19.06 -16.30 26.05
N PHE A 125 18.98 -15.15 25.41
CA PHE A 125 19.98 -14.11 25.54
C PHE A 125 19.99 -13.48 26.94
N ARG A 126 21.19 -13.26 27.50
CA ARG A 126 21.40 -12.80 28.87
C ARG A 126 20.87 -11.38 29.18
N MET A 127 20.84 -10.48 28.17
CA MET A 127 20.34 -9.12 28.34
C MET A 127 18.86 -9.02 28.11
N THR A 128 18.20 -8.11 28.82
CA THR A 128 16.84 -7.64 28.51
C THR A 128 16.85 -6.73 27.30
N SER A 129 15.69 -6.47 26.72
CA SER A 129 15.55 -5.50 25.62
C SER A 129 16.05 -4.11 25.98
N GLN A 130 15.85 -3.69 27.24
CA GLN A 130 16.32 -2.39 27.72
C GLN A 130 17.85 -2.34 27.86
N GLU A 131 18.45 -3.37 28.42
CA GLU A 131 19.90 -3.50 28.53
C GLU A 131 20.56 -3.53 27.16
N MET A 132 19.99 -4.28 26.20
CA MET A 132 20.43 -4.27 24.79
C MET A 132 20.39 -2.86 24.20
N SER A 133 19.31 -2.09 24.45
CA SER A 133 19.17 -0.73 23.91
C SER A 133 20.26 0.21 24.43
N ILE A 134 20.60 0.09 25.72
CA ILE A 134 21.68 0.88 26.35
C ILE A 134 23.04 0.46 25.79
N ASP A 135 23.31 -0.84 25.73
CA ASP A 135 24.58 -1.38 25.28
C ASP A 135 24.85 -1.08 23.79
N ILE A 136 23.86 -1.29 22.93
CA ILE A 136 23.96 -0.96 21.49
C ILE A 136 24.12 0.56 21.33
N GLY A 137 23.39 1.38 22.10
CA GLY A 137 23.56 2.84 22.10
C GLY A 137 24.98 3.27 22.42
N GLY A 138 25.60 2.69 23.44
CA GLY A 138 27.01 2.90 23.80
C GLY A 138 27.98 2.45 22.70
N TYR A 139 27.73 1.28 22.12
CA TYR A 139 28.51 0.78 20.97
C TYR A 139 28.47 1.76 19.79
N LEU A 140 27.30 2.23 19.40
CA LEU A 140 27.12 3.17 18.30
C LEU A 140 27.79 4.51 18.57
N LEU A 141 27.67 5.05 19.80
CA LEU A 141 28.41 6.27 20.21
C LEU A 141 29.91 6.11 20.07
N SER A 142 30.44 4.98 20.52
CA SER A 142 31.88 4.69 20.44
C SER A 142 32.35 4.61 18.98
N LYS A 143 31.60 3.90 18.12
CA LYS A 143 31.97 3.72 16.71
C LYS A 143 31.83 4.97 15.87
N THR A 144 30.94 5.88 16.23
CA THR A 144 30.78 7.18 15.57
C THR A 144 31.62 8.29 16.20
N GLU A 145 32.52 7.95 17.16
CA GLU A 145 33.39 8.90 17.85
C GLU A 145 32.62 10.07 18.50
N GLY A 146 31.38 9.82 18.93
CA GLY A 146 30.49 10.82 19.52
C GLY A 146 30.00 11.92 18.55
N LYS A 147 30.16 11.73 17.23
CA LYS A 147 29.72 12.71 16.22
C LYS A 147 28.22 12.99 16.28
N ILE A 148 27.44 12.03 16.77
CA ILE A 148 25.99 12.11 16.88
C ILE A 148 25.55 11.66 18.29
N PRO A 149 24.86 12.52 19.08
CA PRO A 149 24.45 12.19 20.43
C PRO A 149 23.20 11.28 20.48
N VAL A 150 23.06 10.59 21.61
CA VAL A 150 21.82 9.89 21.95
C VAL A 150 20.82 10.89 22.53
N GLU A 151 19.59 10.89 21.98
CA GLU A 151 18.46 11.67 22.47
C GLU A 151 17.30 10.74 22.85
N LEU A 152 16.95 10.71 24.14
CA LEU A 152 15.98 9.76 24.65
C LEU A 152 14.52 10.23 24.56
N ARG A 153 14.31 11.56 24.63
CA ARG A 153 12.96 12.14 24.68
C ARG A 153 12.35 12.39 23.30
N ASN A 154 13.09 13.13 22.46
CA ASN A 154 12.65 13.52 21.12
C ASN A 154 13.70 13.19 20.06
N PRO A 155 14.02 11.91 19.85
CA PRO A 155 15.01 11.51 18.85
C PRO A 155 14.53 11.83 17.43
N GLU A 156 15.42 12.35 16.60
CA GLU A 156 15.16 12.47 15.15
C GLU A 156 15.06 11.09 14.49
N THR A 157 15.90 10.15 14.95
CA THR A 157 15.95 8.78 14.41
C THR A 157 15.92 7.75 15.53
N LYS A 158 15.14 6.69 15.33
CA LYS A 158 15.11 5.53 16.21
C LYS A 158 15.72 4.33 15.49
N ILE A 159 16.86 3.88 15.95
CA ILE A 159 17.49 2.65 15.46
C ILE A 159 16.84 1.47 16.16
N LYS A 160 16.08 0.68 15.42
CA LYS A 160 15.38 -0.50 15.92
C LYS A 160 16.20 -1.74 15.66
N CYS A 161 16.45 -2.52 16.71
CA CYS A 161 17.32 -3.68 16.71
C CYS A 161 16.58 -4.90 17.24
N GLU A 162 16.57 -6.00 16.51
CA GLU A 162 15.90 -7.23 16.92
C GLU A 162 16.87 -8.42 16.84
N LEU A 163 17.07 -9.08 17.99
CA LEU A 163 17.80 -10.34 18.09
C LEU A 163 16.78 -11.48 18.10
N ARG A 164 16.80 -12.30 17.05
CA ARG A 164 15.86 -13.42 16.87
C ARG A 164 16.60 -14.76 16.87
N GLU A 165 15.85 -15.86 16.94
CA GLU A 165 16.44 -17.20 16.95
C GLU A 165 17.31 -17.51 15.72
N HIS A 166 16.89 -17.07 14.53
CA HIS A 166 17.55 -17.41 13.27
C HIS A 166 18.22 -16.23 12.56
N ASN A 167 17.86 -15.01 12.90
CA ASN A 167 18.38 -13.82 12.24
C ASN A 167 18.46 -12.61 13.17
N VAL A 168 19.13 -11.58 12.71
CA VAL A 168 19.17 -10.25 13.30
C VAL A 168 18.55 -9.25 12.33
N VAL A 169 17.85 -8.25 12.85
CA VAL A 169 17.20 -7.22 12.04
C VAL A 169 17.47 -5.84 12.61
N ALA A 170 17.92 -4.92 11.76
CA ALA A 170 18.06 -3.51 12.13
C ALA A 170 17.40 -2.61 11.07
N TYR A 171 16.70 -1.58 11.54
CA TYR A 171 16.00 -0.60 10.70
C TYR A 171 15.72 0.68 11.46
N SER A 172 15.27 1.72 10.77
CA SER A 172 14.90 2.98 11.45
C SER A 172 13.55 3.49 11.00
N ASP A 173 13.40 3.88 9.76
CA ASP A 173 12.25 4.61 9.27
C ASP A 173 11.06 3.71 8.95
N THR A 174 9.89 4.30 9.07
CA THR A 174 8.65 3.74 8.55
C THR A 174 8.04 4.75 7.59
N VAL A 175 7.94 4.41 6.33
CA VAL A 175 7.20 5.21 5.34
C VAL A 175 5.74 4.80 5.41
N PRO A 176 4.80 5.76 5.58
CA PRO A 176 3.39 5.45 5.68
C PRO A 176 2.83 4.89 4.37
N GLY A 177 1.99 3.87 4.49
CA GLY A 177 1.13 3.37 3.42
C GLY A 177 -0.29 3.92 3.53
N TYR A 178 -1.14 3.59 2.58
CA TYR A 178 -2.52 4.10 2.55
C TYR A 178 -3.49 3.38 3.47
N GLY A 179 -3.10 2.26 4.07
CA GLY A 179 -3.96 1.48 4.96
C GLY A 179 -5.11 0.79 4.24
N GLY A 180 -6.21 0.58 4.94
CA GLY A 180 -7.38 -0.11 4.43
C GLY A 180 -7.27 -1.64 4.48
N LEU A 181 -7.88 -2.32 3.52
CA LEU A 181 -7.92 -3.77 3.40
C LEU A 181 -7.40 -4.22 2.03
N PRO A 182 -6.79 -5.40 1.93
CA PRO A 182 -6.33 -5.93 0.65
C PRO A 182 -7.48 -6.09 -0.35
N ILE A 183 -7.30 -5.57 -1.55
CA ILE A 183 -8.30 -5.69 -2.63
C ILE A 183 -8.61 -7.17 -2.89
N GLY A 184 -9.90 -7.46 -3.05
CA GLY A 184 -10.44 -8.80 -3.26
C GLY A 184 -10.82 -9.52 -1.95
N THR A 185 -10.81 -8.84 -0.81
CA THR A 185 -11.28 -9.37 0.48
C THR A 185 -12.69 -8.94 0.84
N ASN A 186 -13.29 -8.00 0.12
CA ASN A 186 -14.61 -7.43 0.45
C ASN A 186 -15.51 -7.23 -0.78
N GLY A 187 -15.67 -8.29 -1.57
CA GLY A 187 -16.56 -8.27 -2.71
C GLY A 187 -16.04 -7.48 -3.91
N LYS A 188 -16.95 -7.19 -4.85
CA LYS A 188 -16.66 -6.53 -6.12
C LYS A 188 -17.74 -5.50 -6.46
N ALA A 189 -17.32 -4.37 -7.02
CA ALA A 189 -18.23 -3.30 -7.42
C ALA A 189 -17.97 -2.79 -8.84
N MET A 190 -19.02 -2.29 -9.46
CA MET A 190 -18.97 -1.56 -10.72
C MET A 190 -19.08 -0.07 -10.43
N SER A 191 -18.04 0.70 -10.73
CA SER A 191 -18.02 2.15 -10.54
C SER A 191 -18.30 2.87 -11.86
N LEU A 192 -19.23 3.82 -11.81
CA LEU A 192 -19.52 4.69 -12.94
C LEU A 192 -18.44 5.78 -12.98
N LEU A 193 -17.49 5.62 -13.88
CA LEU A 193 -16.34 6.52 -14.02
C LEU A 193 -16.62 7.62 -15.04
N SER A 194 -16.61 8.86 -14.59
CA SER A 194 -16.71 10.05 -15.43
C SER A 194 -15.35 10.73 -15.62
N GLY A 195 -15.29 11.76 -16.47
CA GLY A 195 -14.11 12.60 -16.62
C GLY A 195 -13.90 13.63 -15.50
N GLY A 196 -14.79 13.68 -14.50
CA GLY A 196 -14.67 14.53 -13.31
C GLY A 196 -13.75 13.96 -12.24
N ILE A 197 -13.60 14.70 -11.14
CA ILE A 197 -12.71 14.30 -10.02
C ILE A 197 -13.40 13.40 -9.01
N ASP A 198 -14.71 13.43 -8.87
CA ASP A 198 -15.44 12.74 -7.79
C ASP A 198 -15.48 11.23 -8.01
N SER A 199 -15.75 10.78 -9.23
CA SER A 199 -15.88 9.34 -9.51
C SER A 199 -14.58 8.53 -9.35
N PRO A 200 -13.38 9.00 -9.77
CA PRO A 200 -12.15 8.28 -9.49
C PRO A 200 -11.82 8.25 -7.99
N VAL A 201 -12.10 9.33 -7.25
CA VAL A 201 -11.89 9.37 -5.79
C VAL A 201 -12.83 8.40 -5.09
N ALA A 202 -14.12 8.36 -5.45
CA ALA A 202 -15.06 7.38 -4.91
C ALA A 202 -14.63 5.94 -5.20
N SER A 203 -14.16 5.66 -6.41
CA SER A 203 -13.62 4.35 -6.81
C SER A 203 -12.42 3.96 -5.95
N TRP A 204 -11.48 4.88 -5.73
CA TRP A 204 -10.30 4.67 -4.91
C TRP A 204 -10.66 4.41 -3.44
N MET A 205 -11.60 5.18 -2.88
CA MET A 205 -12.06 5.02 -1.49
C MET A 205 -12.74 3.67 -1.26
N VAL A 206 -13.54 3.20 -2.22
CA VAL A 206 -14.18 1.88 -2.16
C VAL A 206 -13.14 0.77 -2.29
N ALA A 207 -12.19 0.90 -3.24
CA ALA A 207 -11.10 -0.06 -3.40
C ALA A 207 -10.24 -0.19 -2.13
N LYS A 208 -9.97 0.92 -1.44
CA LYS A 208 -9.25 0.94 -0.16
C LYS A 208 -9.93 0.08 0.93
N ARG A 209 -11.23 -0.15 0.84
CA ARG A 209 -11.97 -1.04 1.74
C ARG A 209 -11.90 -2.53 1.36
N GLY A 210 -11.02 -2.89 0.45
CA GLY A 210 -10.81 -4.27 -0.01
C GLY A 210 -11.72 -4.71 -1.14
N VAL A 211 -12.47 -3.79 -1.74
CA VAL A 211 -13.39 -4.06 -2.84
C VAL A 211 -12.64 -4.10 -4.17
N GLU A 212 -12.85 -5.15 -4.96
CA GLU A 212 -12.40 -5.19 -6.35
C GLU A 212 -13.28 -4.26 -7.18
N VAL A 213 -12.69 -3.28 -7.87
CA VAL A 213 -13.43 -2.28 -8.65
C VAL A 213 -13.20 -2.49 -10.14
N GLU A 214 -14.31 -2.63 -10.88
CA GLU A 214 -14.35 -2.39 -12.32
C GLU A 214 -15.04 -1.05 -12.60
N CYS A 215 -14.71 -0.43 -13.72
CA CYS A 215 -15.27 0.87 -14.09
C CYS A 215 -16.13 0.76 -15.34
N ILE A 216 -17.19 1.54 -15.41
CA ILE A 216 -18.04 1.72 -16.61
C ILE A 216 -18.10 3.21 -16.93
N HIS A 217 -17.89 3.56 -18.20
CA HIS A 217 -17.98 4.92 -18.71
C HIS A 217 -18.99 5.00 -19.84
N PHE A 218 -19.86 6.00 -19.76
CA PHE A 218 -20.87 6.30 -20.78
C PHE A 218 -20.42 7.47 -21.63
N HIS A 219 -20.53 7.34 -22.95
CA HIS A 219 -20.19 8.37 -23.94
C HIS A 219 -21.25 8.44 -25.05
N THR A 220 -21.12 9.44 -25.88
CA THR A 220 -22.05 9.68 -27.00
C THR A 220 -21.27 9.88 -28.33
N TYR A 221 -20.34 8.98 -28.62
CA TYR A 221 -19.59 9.06 -29.86
C TYR A 221 -20.53 9.07 -31.08
N PRO A 222 -20.33 9.93 -32.10
CA PRO A 222 -19.15 10.77 -32.32
C PRO A 222 -19.17 12.18 -31.63
N PHE A 223 -20.19 12.48 -30.80
CA PHE A 223 -20.31 13.79 -30.14
C PHE A 223 -19.40 13.91 -28.90
N THR A 224 -19.01 12.82 -28.27
CA THR A 224 -17.94 12.82 -27.26
C THR A 224 -16.59 12.90 -27.96
N SER A 225 -15.75 13.87 -27.59
CA SER A 225 -14.42 14.05 -28.19
C SER A 225 -13.47 12.92 -27.77
N GLU A 226 -12.50 12.61 -28.65
CA GLU A 226 -11.43 11.65 -28.33
C GLU A 226 -10.61 12.09 -27.11
N LYS A 227 -10.38 13.40 -26.95
CA LYS A 227 -9.71 13.97 -25.77
C LYS A 227 -10.47 13.68 -24.48
N SER A 228 -11.80 13.76 -24.48
CA SER A 228 -12.63 13.41 -23.33
C SER A 228 -12.53 11.93 -22.99
N MET A 229 -12.51 11.06 -24.00
CA MET A 229 -12.35 9.61 -23.81
C MET A 229 -10.96 9.28 -23.26
N GLU A 230 -9.90 9.94 -23.75
CA GLU A 230 -8.54 9.72 -23.27
C GLU A 230 -8.38 10.13 -21.80
N LYS A 231 -9.00 11.23 -21.38
CA LYS A 231 -9.03 11.65 -19.97
C LYS A 231 -9.59 10.56 -19.06
N VAL A 232 -10.65 9.88 -19.46
CA VAL A 232 -11.24 8.77 -18.69
C VAL A 232 -10.29 7.58 -18.64
N ARG A 233 -9.61 7.26 -19.74
CA ARG A 233 -8.58 6.21 -19.75
C ARG A 233 -7.43 6.54 -18.80
N ASP A 234 -6.99 7.80 -18.76
CA ASP A 234 -5.92 8.24 -17.87
C ASP A 234 -6.33 8.14 -16.40
N LEU A 235 -7.57 8.50 -16.07
CA LEU A 235 -8.10 8.29 -14.71
C LEU A 235 -8.14 6.81 -14.33
N ALA A 236 -8.55 5.93 -15.24
CA ALA A 236 -8.50 4.48 -15.01
C ALA A 236 -7.07 3.96 -14.84
N ARG A 237 -6.09 4.48 -15.59
CA ARG A 237 -4.66 4.16 -15.44
C ARG A 237 -4.14 4.59 -14.06
N ILE A 238 -4.54 5.77 -13.58
CA ILE A 238 -4.17 6.25 -12.24
C ILE A 238 -4.75 5.34 -11.17
N LEU A 239 -6.02 4.95 -11.27
CA LEU A 239 -6.62 3.96 -10.36
C LEU A 239 -5.86 2.62 -10.38
N ALA A 240 -5.41 2.18 -11.55
CA ALA A 240 -4.67 0.93 -11.70
C ALA A 240 -3.32 0.93 -10.97
N LYS A 241 -2.72 2.10 -10.70
CA LYS A 241 -1.50 2.20 -9.87
C LYS A 241 -1.71 1.75 -8.43
N TYR A 242 -2.94 1.79 -7.93
CA TYR A 242 -3.31 1.33 -6.58
C TYR A 242 -4.03 -0.01 -6.60
N CYS A 243 -4.85 -0.25 -7.61
CA CYS A 243 -5.69 -1.45 -7.74
C CYS A 243 -4.99 -2.59 -8.47
N GLY A 244 -3.84 -2.34 -9.08
CA GLY A 244 -3.08 -3.29 -9.91
C GLY A 244 -3.67 -3.44 -11.31
N LYS A 245 -4.96 -3.77 -11.42
CA LYS A 245 -5.66 -3.92 -12.70
C LYS A 245 -7.07 -3.35 -12.60
N VAL A 246 -7.42 -2.46 -13.50
CA VAL A 246 -8.77 -1.89 -13.62
C VAL A 246 -9.32 -2.20 -15.00
N ARG A 247 -10.48 -2.83 -15.05
CA ARG A 247 -11.23 -3.04 -16.28
C ARG A 247 -12.14 -1.83 -16.52
N LEU A 248 -12.04 -1.23 -17.69
CA LEU A 248 -12.89 -0.11 -18.11
C LEU A 248 -13.84 -0.56 -19.22
N HIS A 249 -15.12 -0.58 -18.92
CA HIS A 249 -16.19 -0.80 -19.88
C HIS A 249 -16.61 0.53 -20.48
N LYS A 250 -16.75 0.60 -21.80
CA LYS A 250 -17.21 1.80 -22.51
C LYS A 250 -18.55 1.50 -23.17
N VAL A 251 -19.53 2.35 -22.88
CA VAL A 251 -20.90 2.19 -23.39
C VAL A 251 -21.31 3.43 -24.14
N ASN A 252 -21.74 3.28 -25.39
CA ASN A 252 -22.26 4.39 -26.18
C ASN A 252 -23.76 4.56 -25.91
N LEU A 253 -24.14 5.72 -25.39
CA LEU A 253 -25.52 6.08 -25.07
C LEU A 253 -26.24 6.84 -26.20
N LEU A 254 -25.59 7.07 -27.35
CA LEU A 254 -26.10 7.97 -28.37
C LEU A 254 -27.54 7.63 -28.81
N GLU A 255 -27.81 6.37 -29.10
CA GLU A 255 -29.14 5.94 -29.56
C GLU A 255 -30.20 6.10 -28.47
N ILE A 256 -29.84 5.83 -27.19
CA ILE A 256 -30.72 6.06 -26.05
C ILE A 256 -30.99 7.56 -25.90
N GLN A 257 -29.97 8.40 -25.98
CA GLN A 257 -30.13 9.86 -25.85
C GLN A 257 -30.99 10.44 -26.98
N LYS A 258 -30.83 9.97 -28.21
CA LYS A 258 -31.70 10.35 -29.32
C LYS A 258 -33.16 9.98 -29.06
N ALA A 259 -33.41 8.76 -28.59
CA ALA A 259 -34.76 8.30 -28.26
C ALA A 259 -35.38 9.09 -27.10
N VAL A 260 -34.61 9.40 -26.06
CA VAL A 260 -35.04 10.23 -24.92
C VAL A 260 -35.34 11.64 -25.40
N GLY A 261 -34.48 12.24 -26.23
CA GLY A 261 -34.70 13.59 -26.79
C GLY A 261 -35.94 13.69 -27.67
N ALA A 262 -36.26 12.62 -28.42
CA ALA A 262 -37.44 12.59 -29.28
C ALA A 262 -38.76 12.36 -28.55
N ASN A 263 -38.74 11.73 -27.35
CA ASN A 263 -39.97 11.25 -26.71
C ASN A 263 -40.20 11.82 -25.30
N CYS A 264 -39.25 12.57 -24.73
CA CYS A 264 -39.34 13.08 -23.36
C CYS A 264 -39.26 14.61 -23.31
N LYS A 265 -39.87 15.18 -22.29
CA LYS A 265 -39.71 16.60 -22.00
C LYS A 265 -38.27 16.93 -21.60
N GLU A 266 -37.76 18.08 -22.01
CA GLU A 266 -36.41 18.55 -21.76
C GLU A 266 -36.01 18.45 -20.28
N GLU A 267 -36.89 18.87 -19.37
CA GLU A 267 -36.71 18.83 -17.92
C GLU A 267 -36.49 17.40 -17.36
N ALA A 268 -36.98 16.36 -18.04
CA ALA A 268 -36.90 14.99 -17.63
C ALA A 268 -35.72 14.23 -18.30
N MET A 269 -35.11 14.78 -19.34
CA MET A 269 -34.10 14.08 -20.14
C MET A 269 -32.89 13.61 -19.32
N THR A 270 -32.36 14.47 -18.45
CA THR A 270 -31.21 14.15 -17.61
C THR A 270 -31.52 12.97 -16.65
N ILE A 271 -32.68 13.02 -16.00
CA ILE A 271 -33.10 12.00 -15.05
C ILE A 271 -33.33 10.67 -15.75
N ILE A 272 -34.00 10.69 -16.92
CA ILE A 272 -34.28 9.47 -17.68
C ILE A 272 -32.97 8.87 -18.22
N SER A 273 -32.07 9.68 -18.78
CA SER A 273 -30.76 9.23 -19.21
C SER A 273 -29.97 8.56 -18.08
N ARG A 274 -29.92 9.19 -16.90
CA ARG A 274 -29.27 8.61 -15.71
C ARG A 274 -29.91 7.26 -15.30
N ARG A 275 -31.21 7.12 -15.39
CA ARG A 275 -31.87 5.83 -15.11
C ARG A 275 -31.42 4.74 -16.07
N PHE A 276 -31.26 5.04 -17.35
CA PHE A 276 -30.71 4.09 -18.33
C PHE A 276 -29.25 3.74 -17.99
N MET A 277 -28.42 4.73 -17.64
CA MET A 277 -27.05 4.49 -17.23
C MET A 277 -26.98 3.53 -16.04
N MET A 278 -27.79 3.74 -15.01
CA MET A 278 -27.83 2.88 -13.83
C MET A 278 -28.29 1.46 -14.17
N ARG A 279 -29.32 1.29 -15.00
CA ARG A 279 -29.79 -0.04 -15.45
C ARG A 279 -28.72 -0.76 -16.27
N ILE A 280 -28.05 -0.09 -17.19
CA ILE A 280 -26.97 -0.67 -17.98
C ILE A 280 -25.81 -1.06 -17.07
N ALA A 281 -25.41 -0.18 -16.15
CA ALA A 281 -24.36 -0.48 -15.18
C ALA A 281 -24.71 -1.68 -14.29
N GLU A 282 -25.98 -1.81 -13.88
CA GLU A 282 -26.47 -2.97 -13.12
C GLU A 282 -26.35 -4.26 -13.94
N GLU A 283 -26.80 -4.27 -15.19
CA GLU A 283 -26.73 -5.45 -16.04
C GLU A 283 -25.28 -5.86 -16.36
N VAL A 284 -24.41 -4.91 -16.69
CA VAL A 284 -22.98 -5.18 -16.87
C VAL A 284 -22.36 -5.66 -15.55
N GLY A 285 -22.74 -5.05 -14.42
CA GLY A 285 -22.32 -5.47 -13.09
C GLY A 285 -22.69 -6.92 -12.78
N LYS A 286 -23.93 -7.33 -13.07
CA LYS A 286 -24.40 -8.73 -12.92
C LYS A 286 -23.57 -9.69 -13.77
N LEU A 287 -23.34 -9.35 -15.05
CA LEU A 287 -22.49 -10.14 -15.96
C LEU A 287 -21.05 -10.28 -15.43
N ARG A 288 -20.55 -9.27 -14.73
CA ARG A 288 -19.21 -9.22 -14.13
C ARG A 288 -19.19 -9.73 -12.69
N ARG A 289 -20.31 -10.20 -12.14
CA ARG A 289 -20.46 -10.67 -10.76
C ARG A 289 -20.10 -9.59 -9.73
N CYS A 290 -20.50 -8.35 -9.99
CA CYS A 290 -20.39 -7.26 -9.04
C CYS A 290 -21.56 -7.33 -8.04
N ASP A 291 -21.25 -6.99 -6.79
CA ASP A 291 -22.23 -6.98 -5.68
C ASP A 291 -22.93 -5.64 -5.54
N ALA A 292 -22.34 -4.56 -6.07
CA ALA A 292 -22.83 -3.20 -5.93
C ALA A 292 -22.40 -2.29 -7.09
N LEU A 293 -23.11 -1.16 -7.21
CA LEU A 293 -22.71 -0.02 -8.05
C LEU A 293 -22.11 1.08 -7.16
N VAL A 294 -21.18 1.83 -7.71
CA VAL A 294 -20.55 3.00 -7.05
C VAL A 294 -20.68 4.21 -7.95
N THR A 295 -21.13 5.31 -7.40
CA THR A 295 -21.20 6.62 -8.07
C THR A 295 -20.39 7.66 -7.28
N GLY A 296 -19.81 8.61 -7.98
CA GLY A 296 -19.15 9.76 -7.38
C GLY A 296 -20.09 10.94 -7.32
N GLU A 297 -20.85 11.04 -6.24
CA GLU A 297 -21.80 12.14 -6.01
C GLU A 297 -21.38 12.99 -4.81
N SER A 298 -21.56 14.29 -4.90
CA SER A 298 -21.35 15.21 -3.78
C SER A 298 -22.69 15.63 -3.17
N ILE A 299 -22.83 15.45 -1.85
CA ILE A 299 -24.05 15.82 -1.11
C ILE A 299 -24.21 17.34 -1.08
N GLY A 300 -23.85 18.14 -1.67
CA GLY A 300 -24.02 19.61 -1.66
C GLY A 300 -23.98 20.21 -3.05
N GLN A 301 -23.67 19.40 -4.03
CA GLN A 301 -23.82 19.83 -5.41
C GLN A 301 -25.25 19.66 -5.84
N VAL A 302 -25.88 20.77 -6.17
CA VAL A 302 -27.07 20.76 -7.03
C VAL A 302 -26.65 20.00 -8.29
N ALA A 303 -27.49 19.06 -8.71
CA ALA A 303 -27.28 18.28 -9.90
C ALA A 303 -26.66 19.16 -10.98
N SER A 304 -25.47 18.81 -11.43
CA SER A 304 -24.78 19.56 -12.50
C SER A 304 -25.74 19.74 -13.64
N GLN A 305 -26.01 20.98 -13.94
CA GLN A 305 -26.84 21.43 -15.04
C GLN A 305 -26.30 20.88 -16.37
#